data_b9174096b22ce425e700c52e6ed04edf
#
_entry.id   b9174096b22ce425e700c52e6ed04edf
#
_cell.length_a   1.000
_cell.length_b   1.000
_cell.length_c   1.000
_cell.angle_alpha   90.00
_cell.angle_beta   90.00
_cell.angle_gamma   90.00
#
_symmetry.space_group_name_H-M   'P 1'
#
loop_
_entity.id
_entity.type
_entity.pdbx_description
1 polymer ?
#
loop_
_entity_poly.entity_id
_entity_poly.type
_entity_poly.pdbx_seq_one_letter_code
_entity_poly.pdbx_strand_id
1 'polypeptide(L)'
;MPSVLQRFFCSQAGFCARGHAPSPDSAFFHVSEYSAQTAQQPAPYPHPINLHLSVDLITILGPTASGKTQAATRLAKAINAEIISADSRQVYRRMDIGTGKDLSDYTIDGDTIPYHLIDIAEPGTKYNVFEYQQDFLKAYEDIRERGRRVVVCGGTGLYLESILRGYRLSPVPQNPALRASLEGKTLSELTEILKTYKRLHNSTDVDTAQRAIRAIEIAEHYVEHPLEDRPFPRLTSYTIGIDVDREVRRSRISARLRERLKQGMVDEVRALLAEGIEAEDLIYYGLEYKYLTLYTTGHITYDEMFKQLEIAIHQFAKRQMTWFRGMERRGLPIHWMSLDYFLSHLADIDAASR
;
A
#
# COMPACT_ATOMS: atom_id res chain seq x y z
N MET A 1 9.86 18.07 -31.26
CA MET A 1 9.13 18.07 -29.97
C MET A 1 9.79 17.01 -29.11
N PRO A 2 10.40 17.31 -27.98
CA PRO A 2 10.92 16.28 -27.09
C PRO A 2 9.73 15.58 -26.41
N SER A 3 9.78 14.25 -26.40
CA SER A 3 8.74 13.40 -25.81
C SER A 3 8.56 13.71 -24.32
N VAL A 4 7.35 13.48 -23.80
CA VAL A 4 6.94 13.66 -22.39
C VAL A 4 7.90 12.99 -21.40
N LEU A 5 8.63 11.96 -21.82
CA LEU A 5 9.63 11.23 -21.04
C LEU A 5 10.87 12.06 -20.64
N GLN A 6 11.26 13.07 -21.42
CA GLN A 6 12.43 13.91 -21.09
C GLN A 6 12.20 14.88 -19.92
N ARG A 7 10.96 15.20 -19.57
CA ARG A 7 10.63 16.12 -18.47
C ARG A 7 10.70 15.47 -17.07
N PHE A 8 10.78 14.15 -16.97
CA PHE A 8 10.84 13.45 -15.68
C PHE A 8 12.25 13.37 -15.07
N PHE A 9 13.31 13.65 -15.84
CA PHE A 9 14.70 13.47 -15.41
C PHE A 9 15.36 14.70 -14.78
N CYS A 10 14.75 15.87 -14.81
CA CYS A 10 15.46 17.13 -14.47
C CYS A 10 15.31 17.61 -13.02
N SER A 11 14.64 16.89 -12.10
CA SER A 11 14.37 17.41 -10.75
C SER A 11 15.09 16.70 -9.59
N GLN A 12 16.11 15.87 -9.85
CA GLN A 12 16.86 15.20 -8.76
C GLN A 12 18.39 15.32 -8.83
N ALA A 13 18.93 16.35 -9.47
CA ALA A 13 20.34 16.63 -9.44
C ALA A 13 20.60 18.04 -8.90
N GLY A 14 20.82 18.16 -7.62
CA GLY A 14 21.17 19.43 -6.98
C GLY A 14 21.68 19.24 -5.56
N PHE A 15 22.85 18.62 -5.40
CA PHE A 15 23.71 18.86 -4.24
C PHE A 15 25.17 18.78 -4.68
N CYS A 16 25.76 19.94 -4.88
CA CYS A 16 27.17 20.11 -5.20
C CYS A 16 27.95 20.26 -3.91
N ALA A 17 29.00 19.47 -3.77
CA ALA A 17 29.93 19.46 -2.66
C ALA A 17 30.82 20.72 -2.69
N ARG A 18 31.16 21.28 -1.54
CA ARG A 18 32.41 21.99 -1.29
C ARG A 18 33.13 21.29 -0.15
N GLY A 19 34.29 20.81 -0.47
CA GLY A 19 35.19 20.16 0.45
C GLY A 19 35.95 21.16 1.35
N HIS A 20 36.34 20.65 2.50
CA HIS A 20 37.57 21.04 3.19
C HIS A 20 38.05 19.80 3.95
N ALA A 21 39.26 19.36 3.64
CA ALA A 21 39.98 18.35 4.40
C ALA A 21 40.72 19.05 5.57
N PRO A 22 40.87 18.39 6.70
CA PRO A 22 42.01 18.58 7.57
C PRO A 22 42.87 17.33 7.67
N SER A 23 44.17 17.57 7.79
CA SER A 23 45.30 16.69 7.89
C SER A 23 45.38 15.91 9.21
N PRO A 24 46.24 14.85 9.28
CA PRO A 24 46.27 13.91 10.36
C PRO A 24 47.23 14.30 11.47
N ASP A 25 46.83 14.12 12.72
CA ASP A 25 47.80 13.88 13.80
C ASP A 25 47.12 13.15 14.98
N SER A 26 47.69 11.99 15.24
CA SER A 26 47.98 11.35 16.51
C SER A 26 47.00 11.44 17.70
N ALA A 27 46.51 10.33 18.18
CA ALA A 27 46.94 9.77 19.48
C ALA A 27 45.85 8.91 20.17
N PHE A 28 46.34 7.78 20.56
CA PHE A 28 46.02 6.98 21.77
C PHE A 28 44.66 6.24 21.88
N PHE A 29 44.81 4.94 21.82
CA PHE A 29 43.91 3.91 22.29
C PHE A 29 43.41 4.13 23.72
N HIS A 30 42.09 4.14 23.90
CA HIS A 30 41.48 3.62 25.11
C HIS A 30 40.42 2.60 24.70
N VAL A 31 40.75 1.34 24.93
CA VAL A 31 39.80 0.22 24.93
C VAL A 31 38.96 0.39 26.20
N SER A 32 37.74 0.87 26.07
CA SER A 32 36.74 0.75 27.12
C SER A 32 35.82 -0.41 26.75
N GLU A 33 35.74 -1.35 27.66
CA GLU A 33 34.87 -2.51 27.63
C GLU A 33 33.44 -2.10 27.34
N TYR A 34 32.96 -2.47 26.14
CA TYR A 34 31.53 -2.42 25.86
C TYR A 34 30.87 -3.59 26.54
N SER A 35 30.31 -3.35 27.73
CA SER A 35 29.38 -4.23 28.38
C SER A 35 28.28 -4.61 27.41
N ALA A 36 28.06 -5.91 27.21
CA ALA A 36 26.94 -6.46 26.46
C ALA A 36 25.62 -5.89 27.03
N GLN A 37 25.06 -4.89 26.35
CA GLN A 37 23.68 -4.52 26.58
C GLN A 37 22.81 -5.68 26.10
N THR A 38 22.27 -6.43 27.02
CA THR A 38 21.18 -7.37 26.83
C THR A 38 20.11 -6.69 25.98
N ALA A 39 19.89 -7.25 24.80
CA ALA A 39 18.77 -6.85 23.94
C ALA A 39 17.51 -6.93 24.80
N GLN A 40 16.92 -5.81 25.11
CA GLN A 40 15.61 -5.74 25.76
C GLN A 40 14.63 -6.49 24.84
N GLN A 41 14.13 -7.62 25.32
CA GLN A 41 13.00 -8.29 24.69
C GLN A 41 11.87 -7.26 24.58
N PRO A 42 11.21 -7.14 23.40
CA PRO A 42 10.05 -6.27 23.29
C PRO A 42 9.04 -6.69 24.37
N ALA A 43 8.46 -5.69 25.03
CA ALA A 43 7.47 -5.92 26.08
C ALA A 43 6.40 -6.89 25.57
N PRO A 44 5.95 -7.84 26.43
CA PRO A 44 4.93 -8.81 26.02
C PRO A 44 3.70 -8.05 25.56
N TYR A 45 3.13 -8.46 24.42
CA TYR A 45 1.90 -7.87 23.88
C TYR A 45 0.81 -7.89 24.96
N PRO A 46 0.21 -6.75 25.32
CA PRO A 46 -0.44 -6.60 26.64
C PRO A 46 -1.81 -7.27 26.77
N HIS A 47 -2.35 -7.95 25.76
CA HIS A 47 -3.69 -8.53 25.86
C HIS A 47 -3.84 -9.84 25.09
N PRO A 48 -4.56 -10.84 25.63
CA PRO A 48 -5.05 -11.96 24.83
C PRO A 48 -5.85 -11.42 23.64
N ILE A 49 -5.78 -12.09 22.50
CA ILE A 49 -6.56 -11.72 21.30
C ILE A 49 -8.03 -11.98 21.63
N ASN A 50 -8.67 -11.00 22.27
CA ASN A 50 -10.10 -11.08 22.59
C ASN A 50 -10.86 -10.61 21.34
N LEU A 51 -10.98 -11.49 20.35
CA LEU A 51 -11.83 -11.26 19.20
C LEU A 51 -13.27 -11.26 19.67
N HIS A 52 -13.78 -10.07 20.04
CA HIS A 52 -15.21 -9.88 20.13
C HIS A 52 -15.80 -10.07 18.73
N LEU A 53 -16.36 -11.26 18.47
CA LEU A 53 -16.93 -11.63 17.16
C LEU A 53 -18.24 -10.88 16.84
N SER A 54 -18.57 -9.86 17.63
CA SER A 54 -19.68 -8.94 17.38
C SER A 54 -19.36 -7.82 16.37
N VAL A 55 -18.13 -7.82 15.79
CA VAL A 55 -17.76 -6.85 14.76
C VAL A 55 -18.21 -7.29 13.37
N ASP A 56 -18.46 -6.33 12.48
CA ASP A 56 -18.89 -6.58 11.12
C ASP A 56 -17.80 -7.25 10.29
N LEU A 57 -16.53 -6.91 10.55
CA LEU A 57 -15.38 -7.48 9.85
C LEU A 57 -14.11 -7.48 10.72
N ILE A 58 -13.13 -8.28 10.34
CA ILE A 58 -11.80 -8.26 10.93
C ILE A 58 -10.83 -7.74 9.85
N THR A 59 -10.02 -6.76 10.21
CA THR A 59 -9.00 -6.21 9.30
C THR A 59 -7.62 -6.69 9.68
N ILE A 60 -6.89 -7.29 8.73
CA ILE A 60 -5.47 -7.62 8.88
C ILE A 60 -4.66 -6.73 7.95
N LEU A 61 -3.85 -5.88 8.55
CA LEU A 61 -3.00 -4.96 7.83
C LEU A 61 -1.52 -5.12 8.20
N GLY A 62 -0.67 -4.57 7.39
CA GLY A 62 0.77 -4.57 7.64
C GLY A 62 1.55 -4.14 6.40
N PRO A 63 2.81 -3.76 6.55
CA PRO A 63 3.65 -3.38 5.43
C PRO A 63 3.91 -4.59 4.51
N THR A 64 4.46 -4.32 3.33
CA THR A 64 4.93 -5.41 2.45
C THR A 64 5.94 -6.31 3.17
N ALA A 65 5.91 -7.60 2.88
CA ALA A 65 6.73 -8.65 3.50
C ALA A 65 6.53 -8.85 5.02
N SER A 66 5.37 -8.46 5.58
CA SER A 66 5.04 -8.70 7.00
C SER A 66 4.46 -10.10 7.29
N GLY A 67 3.92 -10.81 6.27
CA GLY A 67 3.20 -12.07 6.47
C GLY A 67 1.69 -11.89 6.69
N LYS A 68 1.15 -10.69 6.39
CA LYS A 68 -0.29 -10.41 6.56
C LYS A 68 -1.22 -11.37 5.82
N THR A 69 -0.86 -11.82 4.60
CA THR A 69 -1.67 -12.78 3.83
C THR A 69 -1.75 -14.12 4.56
N GLN A 70 -0.62 -14.62 5.06
CA GLN A 70 -0.58 -15.85 5.86
C GLN A 70 -1.45 -15.72 7.13
N ALA A 71 -1.40 -14.58 7.82
CA ALA A 71 -2.27 -14.33 8.97
C ALA A 71 -3.74 -14.33 8.57
N ALA A 72 -4.09 -13.66 7.46
CA ALA A 72 -5.47 -13.55 7.00
C ALA A 72 -6.05 -14.89 6.57
N THR A 73 -5.30 -15.69 5.82
CA THR A 73 -5.78 -17.00 5.34
C THR A 73 -5.94 -18.00 6.48
N ARG A 74 -5.01 -18.03 7.45
CA ARG A 74 -5.13 -18.86 8.65
C ARG A 74 -6.33 -18.45 9.51
N LEU A 75 -6.54 -17.14 9.71
CA LEU A 75 -7.71 -16.65 10.42
C LEU A 75 -9.02 -17.01 9.70
N ALA A 76 -9.07 -16.73 8.39
CA ALA A 76 -10.27 -17.00 7.60
C ALA A 76 -10.67 -18.48 7.64
N LYS A 77 -9.69 -19.39 7.59
CA LYS A 77 -9.94 -20.85 7.78
C LYS A 77 -10.52 -21.14 9.16
N ALA A 78 -9.93 -20.58 10.23
CA ALA A 78 -10.35 -20.85 11.60
C ALA A 78 -11.76 -20.36 11.91
N ILE A 79 -12.20 -19.23 11.37
CA ILE A 79 -13.50 -18.62 11.68
C ILE A 79 -14.54 -18.75 10.56
N ASN A 80 -14.30 -19.60 9.56
CA ASN A 80 -15.15 -19.78 8.37
C ASN A 80 -15.48 -18.45 7.66
N ALA A 81 -14.42 -17.66 7.38
CA ALA A 81 -14.51 -16.37 6.70
C ALA A 81 -14.05 -16.43 5.25
N GLU A 82 -14.39 -15.40 4.50
CA GLU A 82 -13.82 -15.10 3.18
C GLU A 82 -12.99 -13.83 3.25
N ILE A 83 -12.02 -13.68 2.34
CA ILE A 83 -11.07 -12.57 2.37
C ILE A 83 -11.42 -11.55 1.29
N ILE A 84 -11.49 -10.27 1.67
CA ILE A 84 -11.51 -9.15 0.72
C ILE A 84 -10.13 -8.49 0.70
N SER A 85 -9.48 -8.48 -0.47
CA SER A 85 -8.18 -7.83 -0.63
C SER A 85 -8.30 -6.31 -0.58
N ALA A 86 -7.41 -5.65 0.18
CA ALA A 86 -7.23 -4.21 0.19
C ALA A 86 -5.84 -3.82 -0.35
N ASP A 87 -5.52 -4.35 -1.51
CA ASP A 87 -4.29 -4.05 -2.23
C ASP A 87 -4.60 -3.45 -3.61
N SER A 88 -4.19 -2.20 -3.84
CA SER A 88 -4.50 -1.44 -5.06
C SER A 88 -3.75 -1.93 -6.30
N ARG A 89 -2.88 -2.93 -6.18
CA ARG A 89 -2.15 -3.52 -7.31
C ARG A 89 -2.64 -4.91 -7.66
N GLN A 90 -3.06 -5.69 -6.66
CA GLN A 90 -3.58 -7.04 -6.89
C GLN A 90 -4.94 -7.06 -7.59
N VAL A 91 -5.60 -5.94 -7.76
CA VAL A 91 -6.85 -5.83 -8.53
C VAL A 91 -6.66 -6.10 -10.02
N TYR A 92 -5.45 -5.90 -10.57
CA TYR A 92 -5.20 -6.03 -12.00
C TYR A 92 -4.87 -7.46 -12.41
N ARG A 93 -5.56 -7.98 -13.41
CA ARG A 93 -5.31 -9.31 -13.99
C ARG A 93 -3.93 -9.39 -14.63
N ARG A 94 -3.32 -10.57 -14.62
CA ARG A 94 -2.03 -10.84 -15.28
C ARG A 94 -0.85 -9.98 -14.77
N MET A 95 -1.05 -9.29 -13.66
CA MET A 95 -0.04 -8.56 -12.93
C MET A 95 0.25 -9.31 -11.62
N ASP A 96 0.86 -10.48 -11.70
CA ASP A 96 0.89 -11.46 -10.63
C ASP A 96 2.20 -11.40 -9.82
N ILE A 97 3.32 -11.60 -10.48
CA ILE A 97 4.64 -11.64 -9.84
C ILE A 97 5.01 -10.27 -9.29
N GLY A 98 4.84 -9.21 -10.10
CA GLY A 98 5.15 -7.84 -9.71
C GLY A 98 4.29 -7.31 -8.57
N THR A 99 3.02 -7.68 -8.50
CA THR A 99 2.12 -7.25 -7.41
C THR A 99 2.19 -8.15 -6.18
N GLY A 100 2.77 -9.34 -6.35
CA GLY A 100 2.84 -10.32 -5.30
C GLY A 100 1.52 -10.95 -4.92
N LYS A 101 0.77 -11.32 -5.93
CA LYS A 101 -0.39 -12.18 -5.81
C LYS A 101 0.07 -13.63 -5.62
N ASP A 102 0.61 -13.93 -4.48
CA ASP A 102 1.01 -15.30 -4.15
C ASP A 102 -0.28 -16.11 -3.86
N LEU A 103 -1.06 -16.46 -4.93
CA LEU A 103 -2.38 -17.10 -4.79
C LEU A 103 -2.31 -18.47 -4.10
N SER A 104 -1.16 -19.12 -4.13
CA SER A 104 -0.91 -20.32 -3.34
C SER A 104 -1.04 -20.10 -1.83
N ASP A 105 -0.83 -18.87 -1.34
CA ASP A 105 -1.02 -18.52 0.07
C ASP A 105 -2.49 -18.65 0.51
N TYR A 106 -3.43 -18.65 -0.43
CA TYR A 106 -4.86 -18.83 -0.16
C TYR A 106 -5.29 -20.30 -0.09
N THR A 107 -4.38 -21.24 -0.31
CA THR A 107 -4.65 -22.69 -0.16
C THR A 107 -3.97 -23.20 1.10
N ILE A 108 -4.76 -23.75 2.03
CA ILE A 108 -4.28 -24.30 3.30
C ILE A 108 -4.82 -25.72 3.46
N ASP A 109 -3.92 -26.71 3.58
CA ASP A 109 -4.25 -28.11 3.74
C ASP A 109 -5.19 -28.65 2.63
N GLY A 110 -5.01 -28.15 1.41
CA GLY A 110 -5.81 -28.53 0.24
C GLY A 110 -7.11 -27.73 0.06
N ASP A 111 -7.53 -26.94 1.03
CA ASP A 111 -8.71 -26.08 0.96
C ASP A 111 -8.34 -24.68 0.47
N THR A 112 -9.02 -24.18 -0.54
CA THR A 112 -8.86 -22.81 -1.01
C THR A 112 -9.78 -21.88 -0.23
N ILE A 113 -9.19 -20.89 0.45
CA ILE A 113 -9.92 -19.81 1.12
C ILE A 113 -10.46 -18.87 0.05
N PRO A 114 -11.78 -18.63 -0.02
CA PRO A 114 -12.34 -17.69 -0.98
C PRO A 114 -11.81 -16.27 -0.77
N TYR A 115 -11.46 -15.62 -1.86
CA TYR A 115 -10.96 -14.25 -1.86
C TYR A 115 -11.64 -13.39 -2.92
N HIS A 116 -11.72 -12.11 -2.66
CA HIS A 116 -12.41 -11.12 -3.49
C HIS A 116 -11.49 -9.92 -3.74
N LEU A 117 -11.77 -9.17 -4.80
CA LEU A 117 -11.06 -7.97 -5.25
C LEU A 117 -9.59 -8.23 -5.62
N ILE A 118 -9.33 -9.42 -6.12
CA ILE A 118 -8.11 -9.80 -6.83
C ILE A 118 -8.52 -10.13 -8.26
N ASP A 119 -7.75 -9.71 -9.25
CA ASP A 119 -8.01 -9.96 -10.68
C ASP A 119 -9.38 -9.47 -11.19
N ILE A 120 -9.78 -8.29 -10.79
CA ILE A 120 -11.07 -7.69 -11.16
C ILE A 120 -10.98 -6.60 -12.22
N ALA A 121 -9.80 -6.06 -12.48
CA ALA A 121 -9.57 -4.96 -13.43
C ALA A 121 -8.55 -5.38 -14.50
N GLU A 122 -8.69 -4.83 -15.71
CA GLU A 122 -7.71 -5.07 -16.77
C GLU A 122 -6.50 -4.15 -16.65
N PRO A 123 -5.27 -4.63 -16.96
CA PRO A 123 -4.10 -3.78 -17.09
C PRO A 123 -4.35 -2.67 -18.14
N GLY A 124 -3.75 -1.49 -17.94
CA GLY A 124 -4.02 -0.31 -18.77
C GLY A 124 -5.15 0.58 -18.22
N THR A 125 -6.00 0.05 -17.32
CA THR A 125 -7.06 0.83 -16.66
C THR A 125 -6.56 1.48 -15.36
N LYS A 126 -7.34 2.44 -14.83
CA LYS A 126 -6.99 3.18 -13.62
C LYS A 126 -8.05 2.97 -12.54
N TYR A 127 -7.94 1.85 -11.84
CA TYR A 127 -8.81 1.52 -10.72
C TYR A 127 -8.50 2.41 -9.50
N ASN A 128 -9.52 3.03 -8.94
CA ASN A 128 -9.38 4.05 -7.90
C ASN A 128 -10.11 3.69 -6.60
N VAL A 129 -9.96 4.52 -5.56
CA VAL A 129 -10.53 4.26 -4.23
C VAL A 129 -12.07 4.29 -4.21
N PHE A 130 -12.71 5.04 -5.10
CA PHE A 130 -14.17 5.04 -5.22
C PHE A 130 -14.68 3.71 -5.76
N GLU A 131 -14.07 3.21 -6.85
CA GLU A 131 -14.39 1.90 -7.41
C GLU A 131 -14.13 0.79 -6.39
N TYR A 132 -12.99 0.85 -5.69
CA TYR A 132 -12.70 -0.08 -4.60
C TYR A 132 -13.81 -0.10 -3.54
N GLN A 133 -14.28 1.06 -3.11
CA GLN A 133 -15.29 1.16 -2.06
C GLN A 133 -16.64 0.57 -2.52
N GLN A 134 -17.01 0.76 -3.79
CA GLN A 134 -18.22 0.18 -4.36
C GLN A 134 -18.13 -1.35 -4.49
N ASP A 135 -17.01 -1.84 -5.01
CA ASP A 135 -16.81 -3.29 -5.19
C ASP A 135 -16.60 -3.99 -3.83
N PHE A 136 -16.00 -3.30 -2.86
CA PHE A 136 -15.93 -3.78 -1.49
C PHE A 136 -17.34 -4.02 -0.89
N LEU A 137 -18.25 -3.08 -1.03
CA LEU A 137 -19.61 -3.24 -0.51
C LEU A 137 -20.32 -4.42 -1.15
N LYS A 138 -20.25 -4.56 -2.46
CA LYS A 138 -20.84 -5.71 -3.17
C LYS A 138 -20.29 -7.04 -2.65
N ALA A 139 -18.95 -7.14 -2.53
CA ALA A 139 -18.32 -8.34 -2.01
C ALA A 139 -18.69 -8.60 -0.55
N TYR A 140 -18.72 -7.55 0.27
CA TYR A 140 -19.12 -7.64 1.69
C TYR A 140 -20.56 -8.16 1.85
N GLU A 141 -21.51 -7.59 1.12
CA GLU A 141 -22.93 -7.98 1.16
C GLU A 141 -23.09 -9.43 0.70
N ASP A 142 -22.49 -9.80 -0.42
CA ASP A 142 -22.52 -11.15 -0.97
C ASP A 142 -21.95 -12.20 0.00
N ILE A 143 -20.83 -11.93 0.67
CA ILE A 143 -20.27 -12.82 1.70
C ILE A 143 -21.23 -12.95 2.89
N ARG A 144 -21.79 -11.82 3.34
CA ARG A 144 -22.73 -11.79 4.48
C ARG A 144 -24.03 -12.53 4.18
N GLU A 145 -24.56 -12.43 2.97
CA GLU A 145 -25.74 -13.18 2.53
C GLU A 145 -25.50 -14.69 2.56
N ARG A 146 -24.26 -15.15 2.30
CA ARG A 146 -23.89 -16.57 2.48
C ARG A 146 -23.67 -16.97 3.95
N GLY A 147 -23.90 -16.07 4.89
CA GLY A 147 -23.71 -16.32 6.32
C GLY A 147 -22.25 -16.45 6.74
N ARG A 148 -21.31 -15.99 5.90
CA ARG A 148 -19.89 -16.05 6.22
C ARG A 148 -19.37 -14.75 6.86
N ARG A 149 -18.25 -14.87 7.55
CA ARG A 149 -17.53 -13.72 8.12
C ARG A 149 -16.63 -13.09 7.08
N VAL A 150 -16.26 -11.84 7.31
CA VAL A 150 -15.41 -11.08 6.40
C VAL A 150 -14.08 -10.77 7.08
N VAL A 151 -12.97 -11.14 6.41
CA VAL A 151 -11.62 -10.71 6.73
C VAL A 151 -11.14 -9.78 5.63
N VAL A 152 -10.78 -8.54 5.97
CA VAL A 152 -10.14 -7.61 5.03
C VAL A 152 -8.63 -7.73 5.18
N CYS A 153 -7.91 -7.99 4.10
CA CYS A 153 -6.45 -8.12 4.14
C CYS A 153 -5.78 -7.18 3.15
N GLY A 154 -4.88 -6.31 3.63
CA GLY A 154 -4.14 -5.49 2.69
C GLY A 154 -3.12 -4.54 3.26
N GLY A 155 -2.44 -3.84 2.33
CA GLY A 155 -1.40 -2.87 2.63
C GLY A 155 -1.67 -1.46 2.08
N THR A 156 -2.76 -1.26 1.32
CA THR A 156 -3.13 0.04 0.77
C THR A 156 -3.93 0.83 1.80
N GLY A 157 -3.21 1.68 2.55
CA GLY A 157 -3.80 2.41 3.69
C GLY A 157 -5.03 3.25 3.33
N LEU A 158 -5.05 3.87 2.14
CA LEU A 158 -6.22 4.64 1.67
C LEU A 158 -7.46 3.75 1.48
N TYR A 159 -7.30 2.53 0.93
CA TYR A 159 -8.41 1.60 0.76
C TYR A 159 -8.97 1.17 2.11
N LEU A 160 -8.09 0.73 3.01
CA LEU A 160 -8.47 0.36 4.37
C LEU A 160 -9.18 1.51 5.10
N GLU A 161 -8.61 2.70 5.07
CA GLU A 161 -9.17 3.84 5.78
C GLU A 161 -10.51 4.28 5.19
N SER A 162 -10.68 4.19 3.87
CA SER A 162 -11.93 4.57 3.19
C SER A 162 -13.13 3.73 3.65
N ILE A 163 -12.94 2.43 3.84
CA ILE A 163 -14.00 1.54 4.32
C ILE A 163 -14.19 1.61 5.84
N LEU A 164 -13.10 1.69 6.62
CA LEU A 164 -13.16 1.71 8.08
C LEU A 164 -13.70 3.04 8.63
N ARG A 165 -13.53 4.15 7.92
CA ARG A 165 -14.07 5.46 8.29
C ARG A 165 -15.33 5.82 7.54
N GLY A 166 -15.73 5.02 6.57
CA GLY A 166 -16.89 5.29 5.76
C GLY A 166 -16.75 6.59 4.97
N TYR A 167 -15.66 6.73 4.18
CA TYR A 167 -15.46 7.93 3.39
C TYR A 167 -16.63 8.14 2.42
N ARG A 168 -17.13 9.36 2.39
CA ARG A 168 -18.14 9.77 1.40
C ARG A 168 -17.41 10.10 0.11
N LEU A 169 -17.47 9.21 -0.85
CA LEU A 169 -16.83 9.36 -2.16
C LEU A 169 -17.88 9.41 -3.25
N SER A 170 -17.61 10.22 -4.27
CA SER A 170 -18.38 10.28 -5.51
C SER A 170 -17.44 10.14 -6.69
N PRO A 171 -17.91 9.59 -7.82
CA PRO A 171 -17.11 9.57 -9.03
C PRO A 171 -16.85 11.00 -9.50
N VAL A 172 -15.59 11.38 -9.58
CA VAL A 172 -15.18 12.69 -10.11
C VAL A 172 -14.42 12.48 -11.40
N PRO A 173 -15.00 12.82 -12.56
CA PRO A 173 -14.33 12.72 -13.85
C PRO A 173 -13.11 13.64 -13.91
N GLN A 174 -12.19 13.36 -14.82
CA GLN A 174 -11.11 14.29 -15.12
C GLN A 174 -11.67 15.49 -15.86
N ASN A 175 -11.22 16.70 -15.50
CA ASN A 175 -11.57 17.94 -16.17
C ASN A 175 -10.35 18.46 -16.97
N PRO A 176 -10.23 18.14 -18.30
CA PRO A 176 -9.08 18.56 -19.10
C PRO A 176 -8.92 20.08 -19.18
N ALA A 177 -10.03 20.83 -19.20
CA ALA A 177 -10.00 22.29 -19.28
C ALA A 177 -9.41 22.89 -17.99
N LEU A 178 -9.86 22.43 -16.82
CA LEU A 178 -9.30 22.83 -15.54
C LEU A 178 -7.82 22.45 -15.45
N ARG A 179 -7.44 21.23 -15.83
CA ARG A 179 -6.04 20.78 -15.82
C ARG A 179 -5.14 21.66 -16.69
N ALA A 180 -5.62 22.04 -17.89
CA ALA A 180 -4.88 22.95 -18.76
C ALA A 180 -4.71 24.35 -18.14
N SER A 181 -5.73 24.86 -17.42
CA SER A 181 -5.64 26.17 -16.73
C SER A 181 -4.68 26.14 -15.52
N LEU A 182 -4.41 24.97 -14.97
CA LEU A 182 -3.51 24.76 -13.84
C LEU A 182 -2.09 24.34 -14.27
N GLU A 183 -1.90 24.06 -15.56
CA GLU A 183 -0.59 23.66 -16.10
C GLU A 183 0.45 24.76 -15.91
N GLY A 184 1.66 24.39 -15.51
CA GLY A 184 2.78 25.33 -15.27
C GLY A 184 2.74 26.05 -13.92
N LYS A 185 1.64 25.95 -13.15
CA LYS A 185 1.60 26.54 -11.81
C LYS A 185 2.51 25.79 -10.84
N THR A 186 3.14 26.54 -9.96
CA THR A 186 3.96 25.98 -8.87
C THR A 186 3.08 25.26 -7.83
N LEU A 187 3.69 24.36 -7.06
CA LEU A 187 3.00 23.67 -5.98
C LEU A 187 2.40 24.63 -4.94
N SER A 188 3.08 25.76 -4.69
CA SER A 188 2.59 26.80 -3.78
C SER A 188 1.32 27.45 -4.31
N GLU A 189 1.29 27.85 -5.59
CA GLU A 189 0.10 28.44 -6.22
C GLU A 189 -1.08 27.46 -6.23
N LEU A 190 -0.82 26.19 -6.57
CA LEU A 190 -1.84 25.13 -6.53
C LEU A 190 -2.38 24.92 -5.11
N THR A 191 -1.52 25.03 -4.12
CA THR A 191 -1.92 24.92 -2.70
C THR A 191 -2.82 26.06 -2.28
N GLU A 192 -2.51 27.29 -2.68
CA GLU A 192 -3.37 28.46 -2.40
C GLU A 192 -4.74 28.33 -3.12
N ILE A 193 -4.75 27.89 -4.37
CA ILE A 193 -6.02 27.60 -5.08
C ILE A 193 -6.83 26.57 -4.31
N LEU A 194 -6.23 25.43 -3.89
CA LEU A 194 -6.96 24.40 -3.15
C LEU A 194 -7.53 24.91 -1.83
N LYS A 195 -6.85 25.83 -1.14
CA LYS A 195 -7.33 26.46 0.09
C LYS A 195 -8.59 27.29 -0.10
N THR A 196 -8.87 27.79 -1.32
CA THR A 196 -10.12 28.52 -1.58
C THR A 196 -11.35 27.61 -1.55
N TYR A 197 -11.17 26.33 -1.85
CA TYR A 197 -12.24 25.33 -1.86
C TYR A 197 -12.43 24.61 -0.51
N LYS A 198 -11.33 24.33 0.18
CA LYS A 198 -11.37 23.57 1.44
C LYS A 198 -10.23 23.90 2.38
N ARG A 199 -10.49 23.75 3.71
CA ARG A 199 -9.43 23.77 4.69
C ARG A 199 -8.54 22.51 4.51
N LEU A 200 -7.24 22.71 4.44
CA LEU A 200 -6.29 21.60 4.35
C LEU A 200 -6.16 20.91 5.70
N HIS A 201 -6.45 19.62 5.73
CA HIS A 201 -6.33 18.78 6.95
C HIS A 201 -5.09 17.87 6.90
N ASN A 202 -4.43 17.78 5.75
CA ASN A 202 -3.22 16.99 5.55
C ASN A 202 -2.31 17.62 4.49
N SER A 203 -1.05 17.20 4.45
CA SER A 203 -0.08 17.61 3.44
C SER A 203 -0.08 16.72 2.20
N THR A 204 -0.79 15.60 2.22
CA THR A 204 -0.74 14.59 1.16
C THR A 204 -1.34 15.09 -0.15
N ASP A 205 -2.38 15.93 -0.07
CA ASP A 205 -3.04 16.50 -1.25
C ASP A 205 -2.14 17.51 -1.98
N VAL A 206 -1.13 18.03 -1.30
CA VAL A 206 -0.24 19.10 -1.80
C VAL A 206 1.24 18.72 -1.76
N ASP A 207 1.57 17.44 -1.77
CA ASP A 207 2.98 16.98 -1.82
C ASP A 207 3.56 16.90 -3.24
N THR A 208 2.70 16.90 -4.27
CA THR A 208 3.09 17.02 -5.68
C THR A 208 2.07 17.86 -6.46
N ALA A 209 2.52 18.50 -7.55
CA ALA A 209 1.63 19.28 -8.41
C ALA A 209 0.46 18.44 -8.96
N GLN A 210 0.71 17.20 -9.38
CA GLN A 210 -0.33 16.29 -9.88
C GLN A 210 -1.41 16.01 -8.84
N ARG A 211 -1.02 15.79 -7.57
CA ARG A 211 -1.97 15.57 -6.47
C ARG A 211 -2.74 16.83 -6.13
N ALA A 212 -2.08 17.97 -6.11
CA ALA A 212 -2.73 19.26 -5.88
C ALA A 212 -3.77 19.57 -6.97
N ILE A 213 -3.43 19.36 -8.25
CA ILE A 213 -4.37 19.51 -9.38
C ILE A 213 -5.56 18.56 -9.20
N ARG A 214 -5.32 17.29 -8.87
CA ARG A 214 -6.41 16.33 -8.63
C ARG A 214 -7.29 16.72 -7.44
N ALA A 215 -6.70 17.24 -6.38
CA ALA A 215 -7.43 17.69 -5.21
C ALA A 215 -8.30 18.93 -5.50
N ILE A 216 -7.81 19.86 -6.34
CA ILE A 216 -8.58 21.01 -6.82
C ILE A 216 -9.75 20.52 -7.69
N GLU A 217 -9.49 19.62 -8.66
CA GLU A 217 -10.51 19.04 -9.54
C GLU A 217 -11.65 18.36 -8.73
N ILE A 218 -11.30 17.61 -7.69
CA ILE A 218 -12.29 16.99 -6.79
C ILE A 218 -13.06 18.06 -6.01
N ALA A 219 -12.36 19.06 -5.48
CA ALA A 219 -12.98 20.10 -4.67
C ALA A 219 -13.94 20.97 -5.50
N GLU A 220 -13.56 21.38 -6.72
CA GLU A 220 -14.40 22.11 -7.65
C GLU A 220 -15.64 21.30 -8.02
N HIS A 221 -15.46 20.03 -8.39
CA HIS A 221 -16.57 19.14 -8.72
C HIS A 221 -17.61 19.04 -7.59
N TYR A 222 -17.18 18.97 -6.33
CA TYR A 222 -18.10 18.88 -5.18
C TYR A 222 -18.81 20.20 -4.87
N VAL A 223 -18.29 21.34 -5.34
CA VAL A 223 -19.03 22.62 -5.27
C VAL A 223 -20.20 22.60 -6.24
N GLU A 224 -19.96 22.12 -7.46
CA GLU A 224 -20.99 22.05 -8.51
C GLU A 224 -21.97 20.88 -8.32
N HIS A 225 -21.47 19.78 -7.79
CA HIS A 225 -22.20 18.52 -7.58
C HIS A 225 -22.05 18.07 -6.11
N PRO A 226 -22.85 18.62 -5.20
CA PRO A 226 -22.81 18.21 -3.81
C PRO A 226 -22.99 16.70 -3.65
N LEU A 227 -22.24 16.11 -2.72
CA LEU A 227 -22.33 14.68 -2.44
C LEU A 227 -23.77 14.28 -2.12
N GLU A 228 -24.29 13.28 -2.80
CA GLU A 228 -25.58 12.68 -2.47
C GLU A 228 -25.59 12.20 -1.00
N ASP A 229 -26.76 12.24 -0.38
CA ASP A 229 -26.93 11.81 1.02
C ASP A 229 -27.05 10.27 1.12
N ARG A 230 -26.10 9.58 0.51
CA ARG A 230 -25.90 8.13 0.64
C ARG A 230 -24.59 7.87 1.36
N PRO A 231 -24.58 7.88 2.69
CA PRO A 231 -23.36 7.60 3.44
C PRO A 231 -22.94 6.14 3.22
N PHE A 232 -21.65 5.92 3.10
CA PHE A 232 -21.09 4.57 3.21
C PHE A 232 -21.47 3.98 4.59
N PRO A 233 -21.89 2.70 4.67
CA PRO A 233 -22.29 2.11 5.95
C PRO A 233 -21.14 2.18 6.98
N ARG A 234 -21.48 2.42 8.22
CA ARG A 234 -20.52 2.37 9.32
C ARG A 234 -20.30 0.93 9.69
N LEU A 235 -19.13 0.39 9.32
CA LEU A 235 -18.73 -0.96 9.66
C LEU A 235 -17.81 -0.95 10.88
N THR A 236 -18.11 -1.79 11.85
CA THR A 236 -17.24 -2.03 12.99
C THR A 236 -16.15 -3.04 12.61
N SER A 237 -14.91 -2.77 13.03
CA SER A 237 -13.79 -3.65 12.71
C SER A 237 -12.89 -3.89 13.91
N TYR A 238 -12.46 -5.12 14.08
CA TYR A 238 -11.29 -5.43 14.90
C TYR A 238 -10.05 -5.44 14.00
N THR A 239 -9.18 -4.46 14.19
CA THR A 239 -8.05 -4.24 13.28
C THR A 239 -6.75 -4.76 13.90
N ILE A 240 -6.12 -5.72 13.23
CA ILE A 240 -4.86 -6.36 13.62
C ILE A 240 -3.76 -5.87 12.69
N GLY A 241 -2.68 -5.36 13.27
CA GLY A 241 -1.46 -4.99 12.55
C GLY A 241 -0.37 -6.06 12.70
N ILE A 242 0.07 -6.64 11.59
CA ILE A 242 1.20 -7.57 11.62
C ILE A 242 2.51 -6.78 11.61
N ASP A 243 3.16 -6.75 12.78
CA ASP A 243 4.43 -6.07 12.95
C ASP A 243 5.61 -7.01 12.70
N VAL A 244 6.65 -6.44 12.12
CA VAL A 244 7.91 -7.12 11.81
C VAL A 244 9.05 -6.17 12.10
N ASP A 245 10.06 -6.66 12.77
CA ASP A 245 11.31 -5.92 12.98
C ASP A 245 11.80 -5.28 11.67
N ARG A 246 12.35 -4.08 11.78
CA ARG A 246 12.75 -3.29 10.62
C ARG A 246 13.81 -4.00 9.78
N GLU A 247 14.82 -4.59 10.41
CA GLU A 247 15.92 -5.20 9.67
C GLU A 247 15.49 -6.55 9.07
N VAL A 248 14.68 -7.32 9.80
CA VAL A 248 14.05 -8.55 9.29
C VAL A 248 13.18 -8.24 8.07
N ARG A 249 12.36 -7.19 8.13
CA ARG A 249 11.53 -6.75 7.00
C ARG A 249 12.37 -6.34 5.80
N ARG A 250 13.46 -5.58 6.02
CA ARG A 250 14.37 -5.18 4.94
C ARG A 250 14.99 -6.39 4.25
N SER A 251 15.48 -7.33 5.03
CA SER A 251 16.04 -8.57 4.49
C SER A 251 15.02 -9.36 3.68
N ARG A 252 13.80 -9.52 4.20
CA ARG A 252 12.70 -10.20 3.49
C ARG A 252 12.32 -9.51 2.18
N ILE A 253 12.27 -8.17 2.14
CA ILE A 253 11.99 -7.39 0.92
C ILE A 253 13.06 -7.67 -0.13
N SER A 254 14.34 -7.56 0.23
CA SER A 254 15.46 -7.77 -0.70
C SER A 254 15.53 -9.21 -1.21
N ALA A 255 15.30 -10.19 -0.35
CA ALA A 255 15.27 -11.61 -0.73
C ALA A 255 14.11 -11.90 -1.70
N ARG A 256 12.90 -11.40 -1.38
CA ARG A 256 11.70 -11.58 -2.21
C ARG A 256 11.84 -10.91 -3.58
N LEU A 257 12.45 -9.73 -3.66
CA LEU A 257 12.71 -9.07 -4.94
C LEU A 257 13.62 -9.93 -5.83
N ARG A 258 14.73 -10.45 -5.27
CA ARG A 258 15.64 -11.33 -6.03
C ARG A 258 14.95 -12.59 -6.53
N GLU A 259 14.13 -13.19 -5.68
CA GLU A 259 13.40 -14.41 -6.03
C GLU A 259 12.38 -14.16 -7.16
N ARG A 260 11.59 -13.10 -7.08
CA ARG A 260 10.62 -12.74 -8.11
C ARG A 260 11.26 -12.40 -9.45
N LEU A 261 12.41 -11.75 -9.44
CA LEU A 261 13.16 -11.53 -10.68
C LEU A 261 13.57 -12.85 -11.35
N LYS A 262 13.94 -13.89 -10.57
CA LYS A 262 14.22 -15.23 -11.11
C LYS A 262 12.96 -15.95 -11.61
N GLN A 263 11.81 -15.69 -10.99
CA GLN A 263 10.51 -16.26 -11.36
C GLN A 263 9.91 -15.66 -12.63
N GLY A 264 10.56 -14.68 -13.26
CA GLY A 264 10.13 -14.10 -14.52
C GLY A 264 9.37 -12.77 -14.40
N MET A 265 9.57 -12.01 -13.32
CA MET A 265 8.91 -10.71 -13.15
C MET A 265 9.21 -9.71 -14.28
N VAL A 266 10.39 -9.80 -14.93
CA VAL A 266 10.72 -9.02 -16.13
C VAL A 266 9.91 -9.48 -17.33
N ASP A 267 9.71 -10.80 -17.49
CA ASP A 267 8.99 -11.37 -18.61
C ASP A 267 7.50 -11.10 -18.52
N GLU A 268 6.94 -11.00 -17.29
CA GLU A 268 5.57 -10.54 -17.06
C GLU A 268 5.36 -9.13 -17.66
N VAL A 269 6.27 -8.19 -17.43
CA VAL A 269 6.17 -6.84 -18.01
C VAL A 269 6.34 -6.84 -19.52
N ARG A 270 7.26 -7.66 -20.05
CA ARG A 270 7.43 -7.82 -21.50
C ARG A 270 6.17 -8.36 -22.18
N ALA A 271 5.50 -9.32 -21.54
CA ALA A 271 4.24 -9.88 -22.04
C ALA A 271 3.14 -8.80 -22.09
N LEU A 272 2.97 -8.01 -21.03
CA LEU A 272 2.00 -6.92 -20.99
C LEU A 272 2.25 -5.87 -22.08
N LEU A 273 3.50 -5.49 -22.30
CA LEU A 273 3.88 -4.58 -23.39
C LEU A 273 3.60 -5.19 -24.78
N ALA A 274 3.89 -6.48 -24.96
CA ALA A 274 3.63 -7.20 -26.22
C ALA A 274 2.13 -7.35 -26.51
N GLU A 275 1.28 -7.38 -25.50
CA GLU A 275 -0.18 -7.36 -25.60
C GLU A 275 -0.76 -5.96 -25.92
N GLY A 276 0.10 -4.93 -26.00
CA GLY A 276 -0.30 -3.57 -26.37
C GLY A 276 -0.65 -2.67 -25.18
N ILE A 277 -0.30 -3.05 -23.96
CA ILE A 277 -0.41 -2.14 -22.82
C ILE A 277 0.66 -1.05 -22.96
N GLU A 278 0.26 0.20 -22.88
CA GLU A 278 1.18 1.33 -23.04
C GLU A 278 2.18 1.41 -21.88
N ALA A 279 3.43 1.76 -22.20
CA ALA A 279 4.50 1.85 -21.20
C ALA A 279 4.16 2.87 -20.11
N GLU A 280 3.50 3.97 -20.45
CA GLU A 280 3.05 5.01 -19.54
C GLU A 280 2.04 4.48 -18.50
N ASP A 281 1.15 3.58 -18.90
CA ASP A 281 0.18 2.98 -17.98
C ASP A 281 0.87 2.01 -17.00
N LEU A 282 1.85 1.23 -17.46
CA LEU A 282 2.66 0.39 -16.56
C LEU A 282 3.50 1.24 -15.61
N ILE A 283 4.10 2.33 -16.08
CA ILE A 283 4.84 3.29 -15.23
C ILE A 283 3.93 3.95 -14.19
N TYR A 284 2.67 4.25 -14.56
CA TYR A 284 1.67 4.80 -13.64
C TYR A 284 1.40 3.89 -12.44
N TYR A 285 1.43 2.58 -12.59
CA TYR A 285 1.24 1.66 -11.46
C TYR A 285 2.36 1.77 -10.41
N GLY A 286 3.53 2.30 -10.77
CA GLY A 286 4.64 2.55 -9.85
C GLY A 286 5.40 1.29 -9.45
N LEU A 287 6.32 1.44 -8.49
CA LEU A 287 7.13 0.37 -7.93
C LEU A 287 7.67 -0.60 -9.02
N GLU A 288 7.36 -1.89 -8.89
CA GLU A 288 7.84 -2.95 -9.76
C GLU A 288 7.60 -2.61 -11.23
N TYR A 289 6.36 -2.32 -11.61
CA TYR A 289 6.01 -2.05 -13.01
C TYR A 289 6.70 -0.81 -13.57
N LYS A 290 6.88 0.24 -12.77
CA LYS A 290 7.63 1.41 -13.21
C LYS A 290 9.06 1.07 -13.59
N TYR A 291 9.80 0.46 -12.68
CA TYR A 291 11.23 0.25 -12.90
C TYR A 291 11.50 -0.88 -13.91
N LEU A 292 10.67 -1.90 -13.91
CA LEU A 292 10.74 -2.98 -14.90
C LEU A 292 10.43 -2.47 -16.32
N THR A 293 9.42 -1.61 -16.47
CA THR A 293 9.11 -0.99 -17.77
C THR A 293 10.25 -0.09 -18.23
N LEU A 294 10.83 0.75 -17.38
CA LEU A 294 11.99 1.57 -17.73
C LEU A 294 13.19 0.72 -18.18
N TYR A 295 13.39 -0.45 -17.56
CA TYR A 295 14.42 -1.39 -18.00
C TYR A 295 14.08 -2.06 -19.32
N THR A 296 12.88 -2.59 -19.48
CA THR A 296 12.48 -3.30 -20.70
C THR A 296 12.38 -2.41 -21.94
N THR A 297 12.15 -1.11 -21.73
CA THR A 297 12.16 -0.08 -22.79
C THR A 297 13.54 0.59 -22.99
N GLY A 298 14.58 0.11 -22.31
CA GLY A 298 15.96 0.56 -22.50
C GLY A 298 16.32 1.92 -21.88
N HIS A 299 15.51 2.45 -20.98
CA HIS A 299 15.78 3.74 -20.31
C HIS A 299 16.79 3.63 -19.18
N ILE A 300 16.89 2.46 -18.54
CA ILE A 300 17.83 2.18 -17.47
C ILE A 300 18.43 0.78 -17.64
N THR A 301 19.60 0.55 -17.06
CA THR A 301 20.23 -0.78 -17.02
C THR A 301 19.57 -1.70 -16.01
N TYR A 302 19.86 -3.01 -16.06
CA TYR A 302 19.36 -3.97 -15.09
C TYR A 302 19.80 -3.64 -13.65
N ASP A 303 21.06 -3.25 -13.47
CA ASP A 303 21.60 -2.92 -12.14
C ASP A 303 20.94 -1.65 -11.57
N GLU A 304 20.69 -0.66 -12.41
CA GLU A 304 19.95 0.54 -12.02
C GLU A 304 18.50 0.22 -11.66
N MET A 305 17.84 -0.60 -12.48
CA MET A 305 16.48 -1.07 -12.20
C MET A 305 16.42 -1.77 -10.84
N PHE A 306 17.29 -2.76 -10.61
CA PHE A 306 17.30 -3.51 -9.36
C PHE A 306 17.52 -2.59 -8.13
N LYS A 307 18.55 -1.74 -8.18
CA LYS A 307 18.89 -0.83 -7.10
C LYS A 307 17.78 0.18 -6.80
N GLN A 308 17.21 0.79 -7.84
CA GLN A 308 16.15 1.80 -7.68
C GLN A 308 14.85 1.16 -7.19
N LEU A 309 14.51 -0.02 -7.70
CA LEU A 309 13.33 -0.75 -7.27
C LEU A 309 13.45 -1.21 -5.81
N GLU A 310 14.58 -1.77 -5.41
CA GLU A 310 14.82 -2.18 -4.01
C GLU A 310 14.64 -0.99 -3.05
N ILE A 311 15.24 0.15 -3.36
CA ILE A 311 15.07 1.39 -2.59
C ILE A 311 13.59 1.81 -2.54
N ALA A 312 12.90 1.78 -3.67
CA ALA A 312 11.51 2.19 -3.77
C ALA A 312 10.57 1.31 -2.93
N ILE A 313 10.80 -0.02 -2.90
CA ILE A 313 10.03 -0.95 -2.06
C ILE A 313 10.27 -0.68 -0.57
N HIS A 314 11.52 -0.45 -0.15
CA HIS A 314 11.83 -0.07 1.24
C HIS A 314 11.13 1.24 1.65
N GLN A 315 11.15 2.24 0.77
CA GLN A 315 10.43 3.50 1.00
C GLN A 315 8.91 3.29 1.03
N PHE A 316 8.38 2.41 0.19
CA PHE A 316 6.96 2.07 0.19
C PHE A 316 6.54 1.43 1.53
N ALA A 317 7.29 0.45 2.03
CA ALA A 317 7.04 -0.14 3.34
C ALA A 317 7.07 0.90 4.47
N LYS A 318 7.99 1.87 4.41
CA LYS A 318 8.02 2.99 5.37
C LYS A 318 6.76 3.85 5.27
N ARG A 319 6.31 4.18 4.05
CA ARG A 319 5.07 4.97 3.83
C ARG A 319 3.83 4.24 4.34
N GLN A 320 3.74 2.91 4.14
CA GLN A 320 2.64 2.10 4.71
C GLN A 320 2.59 2.24 6.23
N MET A 321 3.71 2.06 6.93
CA MET A 321 3.76 2.22 8.38
C MET A 321 3.42 3.65 8.84
N THR A 322 3.86 4.67 8.11
CA THR A 322 3.49 6.06 8.38
C THR A 322 1.98 6.28 8.26
N TRP A 323 1.35 5.66 7.24
CA TRP A 323 -0.10 5.73 7.05
C TRP A 323 -0.85 5.05 8.20
N PHE A 324 -0.48 3.83 8.55
CA PHE A 324 -1.11 3.09 9.64
C PHE A 324 -1.03 3.82 10.99
N ARG A 325 0.13 4.36 11.35
CA ARG A 325 0.29 5.25 12.51
C ARG A 325 -0.57 6.51 12.40
N GLY A 326 -0.78 7.00 11.18
CA GLY A 326 -1.74 8.07 10.93
C GLY A 326 -3.18 7.67 11.20
N MET A 327 -3.59 6.45 10.82
CA MET A 327 -4.92 5.91 11.13
C MET A 327 -5.14 5.84 12.64
N GLU A 328 -4.15 5.35 13.41
CA GLU A 328 -4.23 5.32 14.89
C GLU A 328 -4.43 6.72 15.48
N ARG A 329 -3.60 7.70 15.05
CA ARG A 329 -3.75 9.09 15.51
C ARG A 329 -5.11 9.70 15.17
N ARG A 330 -5.76 9.21 14.13
CA ARG A 330 -7.11 9.61 13.71
C ARG A 330 -8.21 8.79 14.36
N GLY A 331 -7.88 7.94 15.36
CA GLY A 331 -8.83 7.20 16.18
C GLY A 331 -9.28 5.85 15.63
N LEU A 332 -8.52 5.23 14.71
CA LEU A 332 -8.71 3.84 14.32
C LEU A 332 -7.71 2.96 15.10
N PRO A 333 -8.14 2.23 16.13
CA PRO A 333 -7.24 1.41 16.92
C PRO A 333 -6.67 0.25 16.08
N ILE A 334 -5.37 0.01 16.19
CA ILE A 334 -4.68 -1.12 15.53
C ILE A 334 -3.97 -1.92 16.61
N HIS A 335 -4.31 -3.20 16.70
CA HIS A 335 -3.68 -4.14 17.63
C HIS A 335 -2.44 -4.76 16.97
N TRP A 336 -1.28 -4.16 17.23
CA TRP A 336 -0.01 -4.62 16.67
C TRP A 336 0.49 -5.87 17.35
N MET A 337 0.91 -6.87 16.57
CA MET A 337 1.50 -8.10 17.06
C MET A 337 2.41 -8.74 16.02
N SER A 338 3.33 -9.61 16.44
CA SER A 338 4.12 -10.40 15.51
C SER A 338 3.28 -11.50 14.86
N LEU A 339 3.68 -11.95 13.69
CA LEU A 339 3.02 -13.06 13.02
C LEU A 339 3.04 -14.34 13.89
N ASP A 340 4.17 -14.64 14.52
CA ASP A 340 4.32 -15.84 15.35
C ASP A 340 3.39 -15.80 16.58
N TYR A 341 3.29 -14.63 17.23
CA TYR A 341 2.34 -14.44 18.34
C TYR A 341 0.91 -14.62 17.86
N PHE A 342 0.54 -14.01 16.74
CA PHE A 342 -0.79 -14.16 16.15
C PHE A 342 -1.14 -15.62 15.86
N LEU A 343 -0.23 -16.35 15.20
CA LEU A 343 -0.45 -17.75 14.83
C LEU A 343 -0.54 -18.68 16.04
N SER A 344 0.24 -18.43 17.09
CA SER A 344 0.21 -19.23 18.31
C SER A 344 -1.09 -19.09 19.12
N HIS A 345 -1.81 -17.94 18.98
CA HIS A 345 -3.08 -17.68 19.67
C HIS A 345 -4.31 -17.87 18.78
N LEU A 346 -4.11 -18.38 17.57
CA LEU A 346 -5.22 -18.57 16.63
C LEU A 346 -6.22 -19.62 17.12
N ALA A 347 -5.78 -20.65 17.84
CA ALA A 347 -6.64 -21.68 18.43
C ALA A 347 -7.59 -21.13 19.50
N ASP A 348 -7.16 -20.11 20.25
CA ASP A 348 -8.01 -19.45 21.25
C ASP A 348 -9.17 -18.68 20.58
N ILE A 349 -8.93 -18.19 19.37
CA ILE A 349 -9.92 -17.49 18.55
C ILE A 349 -10.99 -18.45 18.03
N ASP A 350 -10.60 -19.64 17.56
CA ASP A 350 -11.54 -20.67 17.08
C ASP A 350 -12.44 -21.16 18.22
N ALA A 351 -11.89 -21.35 19.43
CA ALA A 351 -12.67 -21.75 20.61
C ALA A 351 -13.71 -20.71 21.04
N ALA A 352 -13.41 -19.42 20.89
CA ALA A 352 -14.35 -18.34 21.19
C ALA A 352 -15.39 -18.11 20.07
N SER A 353 -15.22 -18.72 18.89
CA SER A 353 -16.11 -18.56 17.75
C SER A 353 -17.21 -19.63 17.66
N ARG A 354 -17.11 -20.68 18.45
CA ARG A 354 -18.09 -21.77 18.58
C ARG A 354 -19.05 -21.51 19.72
#